data_ef076f067ed8c21ec5e73fb8d2949b20
#
_entry.id   ef076f067ed8c21ec5e73fb8d2949b20
#
_cell.length_a   1.000
_cell.length_b   1.000
_cell.length_c   1.000
_cell.angle_alpha   90.00
_cell.angle_beta   90.00
_cell.angle_gamma   90.00
#
_symmetry.space_group_name_H-M   'P 1'
#
loop_
_entity.id
_entity.type
_entity.pdbx_description
1 polymer ?
#
loop_
_entity_poly.entity_id
_entity_poly.type
_entity_poly.pdbx_seq_one_letter_code
_entity_poly.pdbx_strand_id
1 'polypeptide(L)'
;MSLLLVISLGTGAQDVESLQTYLREVMTAEDAESSTWEDVYDQLCELSQHPFDLNTATRSQLENLPFLSAQQIEELQEYLYRYGPMKSKGELLMIRSLDESRRELLSSVCYVGESPRPSFPSLRTITRFGHHELMATARVPLHGKDDDYLGSPLRHWLRYQFNYGDYLKMGVLGANDAGEPFFAHPNRWGYDHYALYFQLRNLGRLESLCLGHYQVSMGMGLVMNSQFGFGKVAMLQSLGRSQTTLRTHSSRTDSYLQGAAATIRLSERLSLTGFFSYRPQDATPNRDGTVATILSSAYHRTQGEIDKKHNLDVLKTGGSLLYTSHGVQLGLNTCYTHLSRRLRPNTASLYRRHYPQGRDFLNTSLSYGYASSRFSLNGETAVDRQGHLATINSASVLLGDAWSLMALQRFYAFRYASLDAQSYSSGGRVQNESGLYLGLTWKPSPRWQLMAYTDFAYYAWARYRVSQSSYAWDHLLQATLHHRQWTFFARYRLQQKQRDNTSKSALLNLTEHRFRLSAEYASSSGFTSLSQLDGCYLPQEQQAWGRVLTQRFSYQYRWLTLHVGASYYHTDNYASRVYLYENAPLYTYSMMPLYGKGFRYWLLARASISRHLTLSVKASDTDLDLQVKWKF
;
A
#
# COMPACT_ATOMS: atom_id res chain seq x y z
N MET A 1 48.55 -13.52 -12.96
CA MET A 1 47.83 -12.53 -12.09
C MET A 1 46.42 -12.39 -12.64
N SER A 2 45.54 -13.34 -12.26
CA SER A 2 44.16 -13.40 -12.77
C SER A 2 43.24 -12.65 -11.81
N LEU A 3 42.71 -11.53 -12.28
CA LEU A 3 41.74 -10.70 -11.57
C LEU A 3 40.39 -11.45 -11.54
N LEU A 4 40.04 -12.06 -10.42
CA LEU A 4 38.70 -12.59 -10.17
C LEU A 4 37.74 -11.41 -9.99
N LEU A 5 37.08 -11.01 -11.07
CA LEU A 5 35.92 -10.14 -11.04
C LEU A 5 34.73 -10.94 -10.50
N VAL A 6 34.51 -10.89 -9.18
CA VAL A 6 33.29 -11.40 -8.57
C VAL A 6 32.16 -10.47 -8.97
N ILE A 7 31.43 -10.85 -9.99
CA ILE A 7 30.24 -10.13 -10.47
C ILE A 7 29.09 -10.48 -9.53
N SER A 8 28.70 -9.55 -8.66
CA SER A 8 27.48 -9.63 -7.87
C SER A 8 26.24 -9.38 -8.77
N LEU A 9 25.86 -10.38 -9.55
CA LEU A 9 24.63 -10.35 -10.38
C LEU A 9 23.38 -10.84 -9.64
N GLY A 10 23.48 -11.08 -8.32
CA GLY A 10 22.43 -11.78 -7.56
C GLY A 10 21.50 -10.92 -6.69
N THR A 11 21.79 -9.64 -6.47
CA THR A 11 21.10 -8.88 -5.42
C THR A 11 19.65 -8.48 -5.79
N GLY A 12 19.37 -8.07 -7.00
CA GLY A 12 18.06 -7.52 -7.36
C GLY A 12 16.89 -8.54 -7.42
N ALA A 13 17.17 -9.84 -7.59
CA ALA A 13 16.12 -10.86 -7.64
C ALA A 13 15.73 -11.33 -6.23
N GLN A 14 16.69 -11.40 -5.32
CA GLN A 14 16.50 -11.77 -3.93
C GLN A 14 15.74 -10.68 -3.16
N ASP A 15 15.98 -9.40 -3.47
CA ASP A 15 15.33 -8.25 -2.86
C ASP A 15 13.82 -8.20 -3.16
N VAL A 16 13.40 -8.59 -4.36
CA VAL A 16 11.98 -8.66 -4.74
C VAL A 16 11.25 -9.81 -4.03
N GLU A 17 11.92 -10.93 -3.79
CA GLU A 17 11.32 -12.11 -3.17
C GLU A 17 11.03 -11.88 -1.68
N SER A 18 11.92 -11.23 -0.93
CA SER A 18 11.67 -10.87 0.48
C SER A 18 10.49 -9.90 0.61
N LEU A 19 10.35 -8.93 -0.30
CA LEU A 19 9.19 -8.04 -0.31
C LEU A 19 7.88 -8.74 -0.68
N GLN A 20 7.91 -9.68 -1.62
CA GLN A 20 6.73 -10.49 -1.95
C GLN A 20 6.33 -11.42 -0.79
N THR A 21 7.29 -11.96 -0.07
CA THR A 21 7.04 -12.75 1.15
C THR A 21 6.39 -11.89 2.23
N TYR A 22 6.92 -10.68 2.47
CA TYR A 22 6.33 -9.71 3.38
C TYR A 22 4.86 -9.40 3.02
N LEU A 23 4.58 -9.08 1.76
CA LEU A 23 3.21 -8.80 1.30
C LEU A 23 2.28 -9.99 1.56
N ARG A 24 2.70 -11.19 1.25
CA ARG A 24 1.93 -12.42 1.47
C ARG A 24 1.59 -12.64 2.95
N GLU A 25 2.50 -12.26 3.85
CA GLU A 25 2.30 -12.37 5.30
C GLU A 25 1.39 -11.29 5.85
N VAL A 26 1.44 -10.09 5.30
CA VAL A 26 0.67 -8.94 5.80
C VAL A 26 -0.75 -8.92 5.26
N MET A 27 -0.95 -9.32 4.01
CA MET A 27 -2.25 -9.23 3.34
C MET A 27 -3.28 -10.17 3.92
N THR A 28 -4.48 -9.65 4.08
CA THR A 28 -5.69 -10.43 4.44
C THR A 28 -6.66 -10.49 3.26
N ALA A 29 -7.71 -11.28 3.36
CA ALA A 29 -8.70 -11.41 2.28
C ALA A 29 -9.46 -10.10 2.01
N GLU A 30 -9.69 -9.25 3.02
CA GLU A 30 -10.32 -7.93 2.85
C GLU A 30 -9.42 -6.96 2.10
N ASP A 31 -8.12 -7.03 2.36
CA ASP A 31 -7.13 -6.22 1.68
C ASP A 31 -7.07 -6.57 0.18
N ALA A 32 -7.31 -7.83 -0.17
CA ALA A 32 -7.28 -8.32 -1.54
C ALA A 32 -8.34 -7.71 -2.46
N GLU A 33 -9.47 -7.25 -1.90
CA GLU A 33 -10.55 -6.57 -2.65
C GLU A 33 -10.28 -5.09 -2.90
N SER A 34 -9.24 -4.53 -2.29
CA SER A 34 -8.91 -3.12 -2.39
C SER A 34 -7.93 -2.85 -3.54
N SER A 35 -8.29 -1.96 -4.47
CA SER A 35 -7.38 -1.46 -5.51
C SER A 35 -6.12 -0.78 -4.96
N THR A 36 -6.14 -0.40 -3.70
CA THR A 36 -5.05 0.29 -3.01
C THR A 36 -3.83 -0.61 -2.75
N TRP A 37 -3.97 -1.94 -2.79
CA TRP A 37 -2.83 -2.86 -2.70
C TRP A 37 -1.94 -2.85 -3.95
N GLU A 38 -2.47 -2.46 -5.09
CA GLU A 38 -1.67 -2.22 -6.29
C GLU A 38 -0.66 -1.07 -6.05
N ASP A 39 -1.08 0.01 -5.41
CA ASP A 39 -0.19 1.12 -5.02
C ASP A 39 0.89 0.70 -4.03
N VAL A 40 0.54 -0.11 -3.03
CA VAL A 40 1.50 -0.65 -2.05
C VAL A 40 2.54 -1.54 -2.75
N TYR A 41 2.08 -2.42 -3.61
CA TYR A 41 2.96 -3.30 -4.39
C TYR A 41 3.89 -2.50 -5.29
N ASP A 42 3.37 -1.50 -6.01
CA ASP A 42 4.16 -0.62 -6.86
C ASP A 42 5.19 0.17 -6.06
N GLN A 43 4.84 0.65 -4.85
CA GLN A 43 5.78 1.31 -3.95
C GLN A 43 6.91 0.40 -3.50
N LEU A 44 6.61 -0.84 -3.12
CA LEU A 44 7.62 -1.80 -2.70
C LEU A 44 8.52 -2.22 -3.88
N CYS A 45 7.95 -2.39 -5.07
CA CYS A 45 8.72 -2.61 -6.29
C CYS A 45 9.69 -1.43 -6.55
N GLU A 46 9.22 -0.19 -6.41
CA GLU A 46 10.04 1.01 -6.57
C GLU A 46 11.21 1.03 -5.59
N LEU A 47 10.95 0.78 -4.29
CA LEU A 47 11.98 0.75 -3.25
C LEU A 47 13.03 -0.33 -3.51
N SER A 48 12.63 -1.50 -4.01
CA SER A 48 13.57 -2.58 -4.33
C SER A 48 14.45 -2.28 -5.55
N GLN A 49 13.91 -1.54 -6.52
CA GLN A 49 14.65 -1.19 -7.74
C GLN A 49 15.57 0.01 -7.55
N HIS A 50 15.27 0.88 -6.58
CA HIS A 50 15.99 2.11 -6.28
C HIS A 50 16.26 2.21 -4.76
N PRO A 51 17.19 1.39 -4.23
CA PRO A 51 17.59 1.45 -2.83
C PRO A 51 18.15 2.82 -2.48
N PHE A 52 17.87 3.29 -1.25
CA PHE A 52 18.36 4.58 -0.74
C PHE A 52 19.53 4.41 0.23
N ASP A 53 20.32 5.47 0.41
CA ASP A 53 21.43 5.47 1.38
C ASP A 53 20.88 5.65 2.80
N LEU A 54 21.11 4.63 3.64
CA LEU A 54 20.65 4.63 5.04
C LEU A 54 21.32 5.73 5.88
N ASN A 55 22.57 6.07 5.59
CA ASN A 55 23.33 7.10 6.32
C ASN A 55 22.80 8.51 6.09
N THR A 56 22.16 8.74 4.96
CA THR A 56 21.59 10.06 4.59
C THR A 56 20.08 10.07 4.62
N ALA A 57 19.44 8.93 4.95
CA ALA A 57 18.00 8.80 4.97
C ALA A 57 17.34 9.80 5.92
N THR A 58 16.39 10.54 5.40
CA THR A 58 15.56 11.43 6.21
C THR A 58 14.51 10.62 6.98
N ARG A 59 13.99 11.18 8.06
CA ARG A 59 12.87 10.57 8.81
C ARG A 59 11.69 10.27 7.89
N SER A 60 11.31 11.21 7.02
CA SER A 60 10.22 11.03 6.06
C SER A 60 10.48 9.87 5.09
N GLN A 61 11.72 9.60 4.67
CA GLN A 61 12.05 8.42 3.86
C GLN A 61 11.86 7.12 4.63
N LEU A 62 12.28 7.07 5.90
CA LEU A 62 12.06 5.90 6.77
C LEU A 62 10.57 5.71 7.10
N GLU A 63 9.83 6.79 7.27
CA GLU A 63 8.37 6.76 7.46
C GLU A 63 7.61 6.28 6.20
N ASN A 64 8.18 6.32 5.02
CA ASN A 64 7.61 5.70 3.82
C ASN A 64 7.72 4.16 3.82
N LEU A 65 8.55 3.56 4.71
CA LEU A 65 8.68 2.11 4.81
C LEU A 65 7.55 1.52 5.68
N PRO A 66 6.68 0.68 5.11
CA PRO A 66 5.49 0.22 5.81
C PRO A 66 5.77 -0.73 6.98
N PHE A 67 6.93 -1.34 6.99
CA PHE A 67 7.33 -2.36 7.95
C PHE A 67 8.11 -1.82 9.16
N LEU A 68 8.43 -0.51 9.20
CA LEU A 68 9.11 0.10 10.33
C LEU A 68 8.12 0.79 11.28
N SER A 69 8.32 0.61 12.59
CA SER A 69 7.61 1.36 13.64
C SER A 69 8.29 2.68 13.96
N ALA A 70 7.59 3.58 14.67
CA ALA A 70 8.16 4.85 15.14
C ALA A 70 9.37 4.64 16.06
N GLN A 71 9.32 3.63 16.94
CA GLN A 71 10.42 3.27 17.83
C GLN A 71 11.67 2.84 17.04
N GLN A 72 11.50 2.03 16.00
CA GLN A 72 12.60 1.55 15.17
C GLN A 72 13.26 2.67 14.37
N ILE A 73 12.44 3.60 13.86
CA ILE A 73 12.94 4.80 13.17
C ILE A 73 13.73 5.69 14.15
N GLU A 74 13.20 5.90 15.35
CA GLU A 74 13.86 6.71 16.37
C GLU A 74 15.19 6.07 16.80
N GLU A 75 15.22 4.76 17.09
CA GLU A 75 16.44 4.05 17.48
C GLU A 75 17.50 4.07 16.37
N LEU A 76 17.07 3.92 15.10
CA LEU A 76 17.96 4.02 13.95
C LEU A 76 18.58 5.43 13.82
N GLN A 77 17.77 6.48 13.97
CA GLN A 77 18.25 7.86 13.91
C GLN A 77 19.14 8.21 15.12
N GLU A 78 18.79 7.72 16.31
CA GLU A 78 19.63 7.86 17.50
C GLU A 78 20.98 7.18 17.34
N TYR A 79 21.01 5.97 16.74
CA TYR A 79 22.26 5.27 16.41
C TYR A 79 23.15 6.10 15.50
N LEU A 80 22.60 6.60 14.38
CA LEU A 80 23.34 7.42 13.42
C LEU A 80 23.84 8.74 14.04
N TYR A 81 23.07 9.33 14.96
CA TYR A 81 23.45 10.54 15.68
C TYR A 81 24.60 10.29 16.68
N ARG A 82 24.54 9.19 17.44
CA ARG A 82 25.52 8.89 18.51
C ARG A 82 26.83 8.31 17.98
N TYR A 83 26.75 7.39 17.02
CA TYR A 83 27.90 6.61 16.55
C TYR A 83 28.40 7.04 15.17
N GLY A 84 27.68 7.96 14.53
CA GLY A 84 28.00 8.41 13.18
C GLY A 84 27.49 7.45 12.09
N PRO A 85 27.95 7.65 10.85
CA PRO A 85 27.49 6.84 9.72
C PRO A 85 27.88 5.38 9.87
N MET A 86 26.95 4.48 9.55
CA MET A 86 27.21 3.05 9.45
C MET A 86 28.25 2.77 8.36
N LYS A 87 29.10 1.79 8.60
CA LYS A 87 30.12 1.32 7.64
C LYS A 87 29.64 0.10 6.84
N SER A 88 28.69 -0.65 7.40
CA SER A 88 28.13 -1.84 6.76
C SER A 88 26.69 -2.09 7.20
N LYS A 89 25.92 -2.83 6.38
CA LYS A 89 24.58 -3.30 6.75
C LYS A 89 24.57 -4.21 7.99
N GLY A 90 25.69 -4.82 8.33
CA GLY A 90 25.84 -5.63 9.54
C GLY A 90 25.60 -4.85 10.84
N GLU A 91 25.81 -3.53 10.83
CA GLU A 91 25.56 -2.69 12.00
C GLU A 91 24.06 -2.52 12.34
N LEU A 92 23.15 -2.91 11.43
CA LEU A 92 21.72 -3.04 11.73
C LEU A 92 21.43 -4.03 12.86
N LEU A 93 22.36 -4.92 13.20
CA LEU A 93 22.30 -5.79 14.37
C LEU A 93 22.35 -5.01 15.69
N MET A 94 22.91 -3.80 15.70
CA MET A 94 22.98 -2.95 16.89
C MET A 94 21.63 -2.26 17.19
N ILE A 95 20.71 -2.21 16.23
CA ILE A 95 19.35 -1.70 16.42
C ILE A 95 18.50 -2.83 17.02
N ARG A 96 18.34 -2.83 18.33
CA ARG A 96 17.73 -3.96 19.07
C ARG A 96 16.25 -4.17 18.74
N SER A 97 15.54 -3.10 18.42
CA SER A 97 14.11 -3.18 18.06
C SER A 97 13.87 -3.81 16.67
N LEU A 98 14.90 -3.87 15.80
CA LEU A 98 14.81 -4.53 14.50
C LEU A 98 14.99 -6.05 14.65
N ASP A 99 13.96 -6.82 14.34
CA ASP A 99 14.07 -8.26 14.18
C ASP A 99 14.76 -8.68 12.87
N GLU A 100 15.07 -9.96 12.73
CA GLU A 100 15.75 -10.50 11.55
C GLU A 100 15.00 -10.21 10.25
N SER A 101 13.68 -10.44 10.22
CA SER A 101 12.83 -10.18 9.06
C SER A 101 12.84 -8.70 8.64
N ARG A 102 12.73 -7.78 9.62
CA ARG A 102 12.79 -6.34 9.32
C ARG A 102 14.19 -5.86 8.91
N ARG A 103 15.26 -6.46 9.47
CA ARG A 103 16.63 -6.19 9.01
C ARG A 103 16.83 -6.65 7.58
N GLU A 104 16.32 -7.81 7.21
CA GLU A 104 16.36 -8.33 5.85
C GLU A 104 15.59 -7.42 4.89
N LEU A 105 14.33 -7.06 5.22
CA LEU A 105 13.52 -6.13 4.44
C LEU A 105 14.20 -4.76 4.29
N LEU A 106 14.74 -4.20 5.36
CA LEU A 106 15.46 -2.92 5.30
C LEU A 106 16.72 -3.05 4.43
N SER A 107 17.46 -4.15 4.56
CA SER A 107 18.64 -4.42 3.74
C SER A 107 18.33 -4.57 2.25
N SER A 108 17.12 -5.01 1.89
CA SER A 108 16.69 -5.13 0.50
C SER A 108 16.36 -3.80 -0.17
N VAL A 109 16.02 -2.76 0.62
CA VAL A 109 15.59 -1.45 0.11
C VAL A 109 16.59 -0.33 0.40
N CYS A 110 17.71 -0.61 1.06
CA CYS A 110 18.74 0.39 1.36
C CYS A 110 20.15 -0.11 1.07
N TYR A 111 21.08 0.83 0.98
CA TYR A 111 22.53 0.57 1.02
C TYR A 111 23.19 1.47 2.06
N VAL A 112 24.44 1.18 2.38
CA VAL A 112 25.26 1.97 3.29
C VAL A 112 26.33 2.67 2.45
N GLY A 113 26.18 3.98 2.24
CA GLY A 113 27.10 4.81 1.49
C GLY A 113 28.24 5.33 2.34
N GLU A 114 29.34 5.70 1.70
CA GLU A 114 30.45 6.43 2.32
C GLU A 114 30.00 7.87 2.59
N SER A 115 29.87 8.25 3.85
CA SER A 115 29.42 9.59 4.26
C SER A 115 30.56 10.62 4.15
N PRO A 116 30.32 11.94 3.94
CA PRO A 116 29.27 12.80 4.39
C PRO A 116 28.31 13.29 3.30
N ARG A 117 27.19 13.92 3.66
CA ARG A 117 26.23 14.50 2.69
C ARG A 117 26.98 15.40 1.70
N PRO A 118 27.13 14.99 0.43
CA PRO A 118 27.70 15.87 -0.56
C PRO A 118 26.78 17.08 -0.74
N SER A 119 27.33 18.23 -1.11
CA SER A 119 26.56 19.35 -1.63
C SER A 119 25.68 18.86 -2.78
N PHE A 120 24.52 19.51 -3.01
CA PHE A 120 23.64 19.12 -4.12
C PHE A 120 24.44 18.98 -5.41
N PRO A 121 24.33 17.85 -6.13
CA PRO A 121 25.15 17.55 -7.30
C PRO A 121 24.88 18.52 -8.45
N SER A 122 25.92 18.80 -9.26
CA SER A 122 25.76 19.65 -10.43
C SER A 122 24.86 19.01 -11.48
N LEU A 123 24.15 19.81 -12.28
CA LEU A 123 23.33 19.31 -13.38
C LEU A 123 24.11 18.41 -14.33
N ARG A 124 25.39 18.76 -14.61
CA ARG A 124 26.28 17.93 -15.43
C ARG A 124 26.53 16.56 -14.81
N THR A 125 26.67 16.48 -13.50
CA THR A 125 26.86 15.23 -12.79
C THR A 125 25.59 14.39 -12.84
N ILE A 126 24.44 15.00 -12.60
CA ILE A 126 23.13 14.35 -12.67
C ILE A 126 22.88 13.73 -14.05
N THR A 127 23.08 14.50 -15.12
CA THR A 127 22.85 14.02 -16.49
C THR A 127 23.85 12.95 -16.94
N ARG A 128 25.10 13.01 -16.44
CA ARG A 128 26.16 12.06 -16.83
C ARG A 128 26.04 10.70 -16.12
N PHE A 129 25.61 10.70 -14.87
CA PHE A 129 25.58 9.51 -14.01
C PHE A 129 24.17 9.11 -13.61
N GLY A 130 23.16 9.75 -14.17
CA GLY A 130 21.77 9.34 -13.98
C GLY A 130 21.47 8.00 -14.65
N HIS A 131 20.54 7.27 -14.09
CA HIS A 131 20.10 5.97 -14.58
C HIS A 131 18.76 6.11 -15.29
N HIS A 132 18.70 5.64 -16.52
CA HIS A 132 17.49 5.59 -17.33
C HIS A 132 16.93 4.16 -17.29
N GLU A 133 15.63 4.07 -17.15
CA GLU A 133 14.90 2.81 -17.20
C GLU A 133 13.68 2.95 -18.09
N LEU A 134 13.53 2.04 -19.06
CA LEU A 134 12.35 1.90 -19.90
C LEU A 134 11.74 0.52 -19.64
N MET A 135 10.44 0.49 -19.35
CA MET A 135 9.70 -0.74 -19.09
C MET A 135 8.43 -0.76 -19.92
N ALA A 136 8.23 -1.81 -20.70
CA ALA A 136 7.01 -2.09 -21.43
C ALA A 136 6.40 -3.38 -20.90
N THR A 137 5.11 -3.37 -20.63
CA THR A 137 4.38 -4.56 -20.16
C THR A 137 3.08 -4.70 -20.94
N ALA A 138 2.74 -5.94 -21.28
CA ALA A 138 1.50 -6.29 -21.94
C ALA A 138 0.90 -7.55 -21.28
N ARG A 139 -0.40 -7.51 -20.99
CA ARG A 139 -1.19 -8.67 -20.56
C ARG A 139 -2.19 -9.02 -21.64
N VAL A 140 -2.09 -10.23 -22.14
CA VAL A 140 -2.96 -10.80 -23.17
C VAL A 140 -3.90 -11.80 -22.50
N PRO A 141 -5.22 -11.56 -22.45
CA PRO A 141 -6.16 -12.55 -21.94
C PRO A 141 -6.26 -13.73 -22.92
N LEU A 142 -6.30 -14.95 -22.38
CA LEU A 142 -6.47 -16.18 -23.18
C LEU A 142 -7.95 -16.49 -23.49
N HIS A 143 -8.88 -15.81 -22.83
CA HIS A 143 -10.31 -15.95 -23.01
C HIS A 143 -10.90 -14.70 -23.67
N GLY A 144 -12.03 -14.86 -24.33
CA GLY A 144 -12.61 -13.85 -25.21
C GLY A 144 -12.90 -12.49 -24.57
N LYS A 145 -13.01 -11.48 -25.43
CA LYS A 145 -13.39 -10.11 -25.10
C LYS A 145 -14.90 -10.06 -24.79
N ASP A 146 -15.28 -9.17 -23.85
CA ASP A 146 -16.67 -8.76 -23.68
C ASP A 146 -17.10 -7.91 -24.90
N ASP A 147 -18.23 -8.23 -25.54
CA ASP A 147 -18.67 -7.62 -26.80
C ASP A 147 -18.97 -6.13 -26.68
N ASP A 148 -19.27 -5.65 -25.48
CA ASP A 148 -19.56 -4.23 -25.20
C ASP A 148 -18.32 -3.33 -25.12
N TYR A 149 -17.11 -3.89 -25.14
CA TYR A 149 -15.88 -3.12 -25.00
C TYR A 149 -15.45 -2.43 -26.30
N LEU A 150 -15.13 -1.13 -26.21
CA LEU A 150 -14.74 -0.29 -27.34
C LEU A 150 -13.30 -0.52 -27.80
N GLY A 151 -12.40 -0.88 -26.88
CA GLY A 151 -10.98 -1.12 -27.14
C GLY A 151 -10.61 -2.59 -27.29
N SER A 152 -9.33 -2.88 -27.42
CA SER A 152 -8.79 -4.23 -27.48
C SER A 152 -8.80 -4.90 -26.10
N PRO A 153 -8.81 -6.24 -26.00
CA PRO A 153 -8.69 -6.93 -24.73
C PRO A 153 -7.29 -6.85 -24.11
N LEU A 154 -6.34 -6.23 -24.80
CA LEU A 154 -4.96 -6.10 -24.36
C LEU A 154 -4.85 -5.03 -23.27
N ARG A 155 -4.33 -5.40 -22.09
CA ARG A 155 -3.91 -4.47 -21.06
C ARG A 155 -2.43 -4.19 -21.21
N HIS A 156 -2.02 -2.93 -21.36
CA HIS A 156 -0.61 -2.63 -21.59
C HIS A 156 -0.22 -1.26 -21.02
N TRP A 157 1.08 -1.12 -20.64
CA TRP A 157 1.64 0.14 -20.20
C TRP A 157 3.10 0.26 -20.57
N LEU A 158 3.52 1.51 -20.73
CA LEU A 158 4.89 1.92 -20.98
C LEU A 158 5.31 2.90 -19.89
N ARG A 159 6.43 2.61 -19.22
CA ARG A 159 7.03 3.45 -18.18
C ARG A 159 8.44 3.84 -18.59
N TYR A 160 8.72 5.11 -18.58
CA TYR A 160 10.08 5.65 -18.62
C TYR A 160 10.38 6.34 -17.30
N GLN A 161 11.57 6.09 -16.74
CA GLN A 161 12.01 6.67 -15.48
C GLN A 161 13.47 7.05 -15.57
N PHE A 162 13.80 8.22 -15.02
CA PHE A 162 15.16 8.71 -14.82
C PHE A 162 15.37 8.94 -13.32
N ASN A 163 16.46 8.40 -12.77
CA ASN A 163 16.84 8.54 -11.37
C ASN A 163 18.30 8.92 -11.23
N TYR A 164 18.59 9.82 -10.30
CA TYR A 164 19.93 10.09 -9.85
C TYR A 164 19.99 10.06 -8.32
N GLY A 165 20.36 8.91 -7.76
CA GLY A 165 20.36 8.64 -6.33
C GLY A 165 19.06 9.10 -5.66
N ASP A 166 19.18 9.70 -4.48
CA ASP A 166 18.04 10.27 -3.74
C ASP A 166 17.76 11.74 -4.09
N TYR A 167 18.47 12.32 -5.08
CA TYR A 167 18.35 13.74 -5.38
C TYR A 167 17.29 14.07 -6.41
N LEU A 168 17.20 13.25 -7.47
CA LEU A 168 16.30 13.53 -8.57
C LEU A 168 15.65 12.26 -9.10
N LYS A 169 14.33 12.31 -9.25
CA LYS A 169 13.52 11.28 -9.88
C LYS A 169 12.49 11.94 -10.80
N MET A 170 12.39 11.47 -12.02
CA MET A 170 11.35 11.90 -12.94
C MET A 170 10.92 10.74 -13.84
N GLY A 171 9.70 10.81 -14.36
CA GLY A 171 9.24 9.78 -15.27
C GLY A 171 7.89 10.06 -15.88
N VAL A 172 7.57 9.19 -16.82
CA VAL A 172 6.32 9.16 -17.58
C VAL A 172 5.79 7.73 -17.58
N LEU A 173 4.51 7.57 -17.30
CA LEU A 173 3.77 6.33 -17.47
C LEU A 173 2.60 6.59 -18.40
N GLY A 174 2.42 5.74 -19.41
CA GLY A 174 1.19 5.63 -20.19
C GLY A 174 0.59 4.24 -19.98
N ALA A 175 -0.71 4.14 -19.69
CA ALA A 175 -1.38 2.88 -19.39
C ALA A 175 -2.78 2.79 -20.02
N ASN A 176 -3.12 1.59 -20.48
CA ASN A 176 -4.46 1.20 -20.92
C ASN A 176 -4.89 -0.08 -20.21
N ASP A 177 -6.10 -0.07 -19.69
CA ASP A 177 -6.73 -1.30 -19.21
C ASP A 177 -7.41 -2.07 -20.35
N ALA A 178 -7.67 -3.36 -20.14
CA ALA A 178 -8.32 -4.21 -21.13
C ALA A 178 -9.71 -3.64 -21.49
N GLY A 179 -9.98 -3.46 -22.77
CA GLY A 179 -11.23 -2.91 -23.29
C GLY A 179 -11.22 -1.40 -23.53
N GLU A 180 -10.17 -0.67 -23.13
CA GLU A 180 -10.07 0.76 -23.37
C GLU A 180 -9.55 1.08 -24.77
N PRO A 181 -10.07 2.15 -25.43
CA PRO A 181 -9.58 2.60 -26.74
C PRO A 181 -8.11 3.05 -26.68
N PHE A 182 -7.31 2.63 -27.66
CA PHE A 182 -5.90 3.04 -27.80
C PHE A 182 -5.68 3.60 -29.21
N PHE A 183 -5.16 4.84 -29.32
CA PHE A 183 -5.10 5.64 -30.56
C PHE A 183 -6.46 5.76 -31.29
N ALA A 184 -7.56 5.69 -30.53
CA ALA A 184 -8.93 5.78 -31.03
C ALA A 184 -9.73 6.75 -30.12
N HIS A 185 -10.89 7.23 -30.62
CA HIS A 185 -11.75 8.12 -29.83
C HIS A 185 -12.22 7.41 -28.53
N PRO A 186 -12.11 8.04 -27.32
CA PRO A 186 -11.65 9.43 -27.07
C PRO A 186 -10.13 9.60 -26.96
N ASN A 187 -9.35 8.51 -26.91
CA ASN A 187 -7.92 8.48 -26.59
C ASN A 187 -7.03 8.65 -27.84
N ARG A 188 -7.21 9.74 -28.59
CA ARG A 188 -6.47 9.99 -29.85
C ARG A 188 -4.95 10.07 -29.68
N TRP A 189 -4.45 10.39 -28.49
CA TRP A 189 -3.03 10.50 -28.16
C TRP A 189 -2.39 9.18 -27.68
N GLY A 190 -3.14 8.08 -27.67
CA GLY A 190 -2.69 6.75 -27.32
C GLY A 190 -3.34 6.22 -26.06
N TYR A 191 -2.70 6.39 -24.92
CA TYR A 191 -3.13 5.80 -23.65
C TYR A 191 -4.34 6.51 -23.04
N ASP A 192 -5.12 5.77 -22.27
CA ASP A 192 -6.23 6.29 -21.49
C ASP A 192 -5.77 7.06 -20.25
N HIS A 193 -4.71 6.57 -19.60
CA HIS A 193 -4.09 7.19 -18.42
C HIS A 193 -2.64 7.58 -18.70
N TYR A 194 -2.26 8.80 -18.29
CA TYR A 194 -0.88 9.28 -18.30
C TYR A 194 -0.51 9.80 -16.92
N ALA A 195 0.60 9.32 -16.37
CA ALA A 195 1.23 9.90 -15.17
C ALA A 195 2.56 10.53 -15.52
N LEU A 196 2.69 11.82 -15.20
CA LEU A 196 3.92 12.60 -15.33
C LEU A 196 4.36 13.00 -13.93
N TYR A 197 5.60 12.73 -13.56
CA TYR A 197 6.08 13.07 -12.23
C TYR A 197 7.53 13.52 -12.26
N PHE A 198 7.84 14.46 -11.38
CA PHE A 198 9.17 14.97 -11.12
C PHE A 198 9.35 15.15 -9.60
N GLN A 199 10.45 14.69 -9.06
CA GLN A 199 10.83 14.88 -7.66
C GLN A 199 12.27 15.34 -7.55
N LEU A 200 12.48 16.39 -6.75
CA LEU A 200 13.78 16.88 -6.34
C LEU A 200 13.86 16.78 -4.82
N ARG A 201 15.00 16.34 -4.29
CA ARG A 201 15.22 16.19 -2.85
C ARG A 201 16.57 16.79 -2.43
N ASN A 202 16.65 17.18 -1.15
CA ASN A 202 17.88 17.58 -0.48
C ASN A 202 18.57 18.81 -1.11
N LEU A 203 17.81 19.79 -1.61
CA LEU A 203 18.34 21.06 -2.11
C LEU A 203 18.34 22.13 -1.00
N GLY A 204 19.37 22.15 -0.18
CA GLY A 204 19.50 23.08 0.94
C GLY A 204 18.37 22.92 1.98
N ARG A 205 17.50 23.94 2.10
CA ARG A 205 16.33 23.88 2.99
C ARG A 205 15.13 23.18 2.36
N LEU A 206 15.13 22.98 1.06
CA LEU A 206 14.10 22.25 0.34
C LEU A 206 14.36 20.75 0.52
N GLU A 207 13.58 20.08 1.36
CA GLU A 207 13.70 18.65 1.62
C GLU A 207 13.15 17.82 0.45
N SER A 208 12.01 18.23 -0.09
CA SER A 208 11.37 17.56 -1.22
C SER A 208 10.52 18.55 -2.02
N LEU A 209 10.57 18.47 -3.34
CA LEU A 209 9.67 19.11 -4.27
C LEU A 209 9.11 18.04 -5.21
N CYS A 210 7.80 17.96 -5.33
CA CYS A 210 7.11 17.11 -6.29
C CYS A 210 6.31 17.98 -7.27
N LEU A 211 6.42 17.68 -8.57
CA LEU A 211 5.64 18.31 -9.64
C LEU A 211 4.96 17.20 -10.46
N GLY A 212 3.76 17.48 -10.97
CA GLY A 212 2.94 16.53 -11.72
C GLY A 212 2.13 15.63 -10.81
N HIS A 213 2.28 14.31 -10.93
CA HIS A 213 1.54 13.33 -10.12
C HIS A 213 2.29 13.01 -8.83
N TYR A 214 1.63 13.22 -7.69
CA TYR A 214 2.22 12.99 -6.37
C TYR A 214 1.18 12.53 -5.35
N GLN A 215 1.68 12.06 -4.21
CA GLN A 215 0.87 11.65 -3.06
C GLN A 215 1.34 12.36 -1.80
N VAL A 216 0.38 12.73 -0.93
CA VAL A 216 0.63 13.36 0.37
C VAL A 216 -0.08 12.55 1.45
N SER A 217 0.59 12.36 2.59
CA SER A 217 0.00 11.86 3.82
C SER A 217 0.34 12.81 4.96
N MET A 218 -0.62 13.07 5.86
CA MET A 218 -0.45 13.93 7.02
C MET A 218 -1.02 13.27 8.27
N GLY A 219 -0.23 13.28 9.36
CA GLY A 219 -0.64 12.73 10.64
C GLY A 219 -0.98 11.25 10.58
N MET A 220 -2.16 10.88 11.06
CA MET A 220 -2.70 9.51 10.97
C MET A 220 -3.78 9.39 9.86
N GLY A 221 -3.88 10.39 8.98
CA GLY A 221 -4.73 10.35 7.79
C GLY A 221 -6.17 10.81 8.01
N LEU A 222 -6.48 11.55 9.07
CA LEU A 222 -7.84 12.05 9.31
C LEU A 222 -8.21 13.22 8.40
N VAL A 223 -7.25 14.00 7.92
CA VAL A 223 -7.45 15.16 7.05
C VAL A 223 -7.10 14.84 5.62
N MET A 224 -5.89 14.32 5.40
CA MET A 224 -5.36 14.03 4.08
C MET A 224 -4.46 12.80 4.11
N ASN A 225 -4.81 11.80 3.32
CA ASN A 225 -3.96 10.68 3.02
C ASN A 225 -4.32 10.11 1.65
N SER A 226 -3.49 10.39 0.65
CA SER A 226 -3.62 9.79 -0.68
C SER A 226 -2.79 8.50 -0.83
N GLN A 227 -2.07 8.12 0.22
CA GLN A 227 -1.38 6.85 0.32
C GLN A 227 -2.28 5.81 0.98
N PHE A 228 -1.99 4.56 0.75
CA PHE A 228 -2.77 3.49 1.37
C PHE A 228 -2.46 3.34 2.87
N GLY A 229 -3.52 3.16 3.66
CA GLY A 229 -3.40 2.64 5.03
C GLY A 229 -3.30 1.11 4.99
N PHE A 230 -2.23 0.57 5.53
CA PHE A 230 -2.05 -0.88 5.63
C PHE A 230 -3.16 -1.53 6.45
N GLY A 231 -3.52 -2.78 6.11
CA GLY A 231 -4.51 -3.57 6.83
C GLY A 231 -4.15 -3.82 8.30
N LYS A 232 -5.00 -4.53 9.00
CA LYS A 232 -4.91 -4.74 10.47
C LYS A 232 -3.60 -5.38 10.93
N VAL A 233 -3.04 -6.30 10.14
CA VAL A 233 -1.73 -6.93 10.43
C VAL A 233 -0.59 -5.93 10.30
N ALA A 234 -0.59 -5.12 9.25
CA ALA A 234 0.43 -4.10 9.05
C ALA A 234 0.34 -2.97 10.09
N MET A 235 -0.86 -2.64 10.57
CA MET A 235 -1.05 -1.71 11.68
C MET A 235 -0.35 -2.23 12.95
N LEU A 236 -0.46 -3.53 13.25
CA LEU A 236 0.26 -4.15 14.36
C LEU A 236 1.79 -4.11 14.15
N GLN A 237 2.26 -4.32 12.93
CA GLN A 237 3.69 -4.29 12.62
C GLN A 237 4.28 -2.88 12.71
N SER A 238 3.56 -1.85 12.25
CA SER A 238 3.98 -0.44 12.32
C SER A 238 3.71 0.22 13.68
N LEU A 239 3.02 -0.48 14.58
CA LEU A 239 2.63 -0.02 15.91
C LEU A 239 1.87 1.32 15.90
N GLY A 240 0.98 1.50 14.92
CA GLY A 240 0.11 2.67 14.85
C GLY A 240 0.83 3.99 14.61
N ARG A 241 1.87 3.98 13.81
CA ARG A 241 2.71 5.15 13.53
C ARG A 241 1.95 6.27 12.81
N SER A 242 2.22 7.52 13.20
CA SER A 242 1.89 8.74 12.45
C SER A 242 2.93 8.99 11.35
N GLN A 243 2.55 9.63 10.25
CA GLN A 243 3.48 9.95 9.17
C GLN A 243 3.08 11.24 8.44
N THR A 244 4.07 12.06 8.08
CA THR A 244 3.89 13.18 7.15
C THR A 244 4.87 13.01 6.01
N THR A 245 4.35 12.60 4.87
CA THR A 245 5.17 12.18 3.72
C THR A 245 4.70 12.80 2.42
N LEU A 246 5.67 13.13 1.57
CA LEU A 246 5.47 13.61 0.20
C LEU A 246 6.28 12.72 -0.76
N ARG A 247 5.61 12.14 -1.76
CA ARG A 247 6.25 11.30 -2.77
C ARG A 247 5.60 11.45 -4.15
N THR A 248 6.34 11.09 -5.20
CA THR A 248 5.77 10.96 -6.55
C THR A 248 4.82 9.77 -6.63
N HIS A 249 3.83 9.89 -7.50
CA HIS A 249 2.94 8.80 -7.89
C HIS A 249 3.31 8.32 -9.30
N SER A 250 3.68 7.06 -9.41
CA SER A 250 4.13 6.41 -10.64
C SER A 250 3.30 5.16 -10.99
N SER A 251 2.13 4.99 -10.35
CA SER A 251 1.19 3.90 -10.56
C SER A 251 0.09 4.27 -11.55
N ARG A 252 -0.69 3.27 -11.97
CA ARG A 252 -1.87 3.41 -12.82
C ARG A 252 -3.13 3.76 -12.06
N THR A 253 -3.07 3.69 -10.72
CA THR A 253 -4.23 3.93 -9.85
C THR A 253 -4.57 5.40 -9.76
N ASP A 254 -5.82 5.71 -9.41
CA ASP A 254 -6.34 7.07 -9.30
C ASP A 254 -6.04 7.75 -7.95
N SER A 255 -5.25 7.14 -7.08
CA SER A 255 -4.91 7.64 -5.74
C SER A 255 -3.82 8.72 -5.76
N TYR A 256 -3.92 9.73 -6.65
CA TYR A 256 -2.92 10.79 -6.79
C TYR A 256 -3.52 12.20 -6.73
N LEU A 257 -2.64 13.15 -6.43
CA LEU A 257 -2.82 14.59 -6.61
C LEU A 257 -2.02 15.03 -7.84
N GLN A 258 -2.50 16.05 -8.55
CA GLN A 258 -1.86 16.57 -9.77
C GLN A 258 -1.59 18.07 -9.62
N GLY A 259 -0.32 18.46 -9.65
CA GLY A 259 0.09 19.86 -9.49
C GLY A 259 1.49 20.00 -8.90
N ALA A 260 1.59 20.64 -7.73
CA ALA A 260 2.87 20.87 -7.07
C ALA A 260 2.77 20.69 -5.55
N ALA A 261 3.80 20.13 -4.94
CA ALA A 261 3.94 20.05 -3.50
C ALA A 261 5.40 20.16 -3.07
N ALA A 262 5.64 20.78 -1.92
CA ALA A 262 6.99 20.95 -1.40
C ALA A 262 7.02 20.78 0.12
N THR A 263 8.13 20.21 0.62
CA THR A 263 8.48 20.21 2.03
C THR A 263 9.74 21.06 2.23
N ILE A 264 9.62 22.08 3.07
CA ILE A 264 10.70 23.06 3.36
C ILE A 264 11.05 22.97 4.84
N ARG A 265 12.34 22.82 5.16
CA ARG A 265 12.86 22.92 6.51
C ARG A 265 13.01 24.37 6.91
N LEU A 266 12.12 24.84 7.78
CA LEU A 266 12.17 26.21 8.32
C LEU A 266 13.28 26.35 9.37
N SER A 267 13.44 25.32 10.21
CA SER A 267 14.53 25.18 11.18
C SER A 267 14.91 23.70 11.35
N GLU A 268 15.88 23.38 12.19
CA GLU A 268 16.26 21.99 12.50
C GLU A 268 15.10 21.17 13.09
N ARG A 269 14.11 21.83 13.68
CA ARG A 269 12.98 21.21 14.38
C ARG A 269 11.63 21.45 13.72
N LEU A 270 11.56 22.32 12.72
CA LEU A 270 10.30 22.77 12.13
C LEU A 270 10.35 22.61 10.62
N SER A 271 9.42 21.83 10.07
CA SER A 271 9.21 21.66 8.63
C SER A 271 7.79 22.04 8.22
N LEU A 272 7.68 22.62 7.03
CA LEU A 272 6.43 23.00 6.39
C LEU A 272 6.27 22.21 5.10
N THR A 273 5.21 21.44 5.00
CA THR A 273 4.77 20.80 3.76
C THR A 273 3.54 21.54 3.23
N GLY A 274 3.60 21.97 1.98
CA GLY A 274 2.47 22.59 1.29
C GLY A 274 2.17 21.86 -0.01
N PHE A 275 0.90 21.82 -0.41
CA PHE A 275 0.51 21.21 -1.68
C PHE A 275 -0.64 21.96 -2.34
N PHE A 276 -0.64 21.88 -3.67
CA PHE A 276 -1.69 22.37 -4.55
C PHE A 276 -1.95 21.34 -5.65
N SER A 277 -3.21 20.97 -5.85
CA SER A 277 -3.64 20.02 -6.87
C SER A 277 -4.89 20.53 -7.57
N TYR A 278 -4.86 20.46 -8.89
CA TYR A 278 -6.03 20.66 -9.75
C TYR A 278 -6.07 19.54 -10.77
N ARG A 279 -7.15 18.75 -10.74
CA ARG A 279 -7.34 17.66 -11.69
C ARG A 279 -8.83 17.39 -11.99
N PRO A 280 -9.15 17.00 -13.23
CA PRO A 280 -10.44 16.42 -13.54
C PRO A 280 -10.54 15.01 -12.93
N GLN A 281 -11.68 14.66 -12.37
CA GLN A 281 -12.03 13.34 -11.83
C GLN A 281 -13.29 12.81 -12.49
N ASP A 282 -13.41 11.50 -12.46
CA ASP A 282 -14.58 10.82 -12.95
C ASP A 282 -15.69 10.85 -11.90
N ALA A 283 -16.90 11.10 -12.34
CA ALA A 283 -18.02 11.20 -11.43
C ALA A 283 -19.33 10.72 -12.07
N THR A 284 -20.22 10.19 -11.25
CA THR A 284 -21.56 9.86 -11.68
C THR A 284 -22.46 11.10 -11.59
N PRO A 285 -22.93 11.66 -12.73
CA PRO A 285 -23.78 12.84 -12.73
C PRO A 285 -25.22 12.51 -12.31
N ASN A 286 -25.86 13.45 -11.65
CA ASN A 286 -27.32 13.48 -11.47
C ASN A 286 -28.00 14.18 -12.64
N ARG A 287 -29.31 13.99 -12.80
CA ARG A 287 -30.10 14.67 -13.87
C ARG A 287 -30.14 16.21 -13.73
N ASP A 288 -29.92 16.72 -12.52
CA ASP A 288 -29.93 18.17 -12.21
C ASP A 288 -28.53 18.81 -12.38
N GLY A 289 -27.56 18.13 -12.96
CA GLY A 289 -26.19 18.61 -13.15
C GLY A 289 -25.30 18.54 -11.91
N THR A 290 -25.82 18.13 -10.76
CA THR A 290 -25.00 17.81 -9.58
C THR A 290 -24.31 16.43 -9.74
N VAL A 291 -23.45 16.07 -8.81
CA VAL A 291 -22.69 14.80 -8.82
C VAL A 291 -23.18 13.90 -7.69
N ALA A 292 -23.53 12.66 -8.02
CA ALA A 292 -23.95 11.68 -7.04
C ALA A 292 -22.78 11.01 -6.31
N THR A 293 -21.68 10.71 -7.04
CA THR A 293 -20.53 9.96 -6.50
C THR A 293 -19.28 10.34 -7.30
N ILE A 294 -18.18 10.60 -6.61
CA ILE A 294 -16.84 10.69 -7.20
C ILE A 294 -16.31 9.27 -7.31
N LEU A 295 -15.82 8.88 -8.49
CA LEU A 295 -15.27 7.55 -8.74
C LEU A 295 -13.78 7.54 -8.38
N SER A 296 -13.34 6.56 -7.63
CA SER A 296 -11.95 6.40 -7.20
C SER A 296 -11.15 5.43 -8.09
N SER A 297 -11.85 4.67 -8.93
CA SER A 297 -11.25 3.83 -9.97
C SER A 297 -12.29 3.68 -11.07
N ALA A 298 -12.06 4.30 -12.20
CA ALA A 298 -12.97 4.23 -13.33
C ALA A 298 -12.26 3.58 -14.51
N TYR A 299 -12.95 2.65 -15.16
CA TYR A 299 -12.56 2.13 -16.46
C TYR A 299 -13.28 2.92 -17.53
N HIS A 300 -12.69 3.00 -18.73
CA HIS A 300 -13.26 3.69 -19.90
C HIS A 300 -13.41 2.74 -21.09
N ARG A 301 -14.03 1.57 -20.82
CA ARG A 301 -14.17 0.44 -21.75
C ARG A 301 -15.45 0.49 -22.58
N THR A 302 -16.51 1.08 -22.00
CA THR A 302 -17.84 1.21 -22.58
C THR A 302 -18.21 2.67 -22.74
N GLN A 303 -19.19 2.99 -23.61
CA GLN A 303 -19.66 4.35 -23.78
C GLN A 303 -20.19 4.96 -22.47
N GLY A 304 -20.92 4.17 -21.66
CA GLY A 304 -21.44 4.64 -20.38
C GLY A 304 -20.36 4.90 -19.32
N GLU A 305 -19.18 4.28 -19.43
CA GLU A 305 -17.99 4.58 -18.61
C GLU A 305 -17.30 5.86 -19.11
N ILE A 306 -17.16 6.03 -20.43
CA ILE A 306 -16.57 7.23 -21.06
C ILE A 306 -17.38 8.49 -20.75
N ASP A 307 -18.71 8.41 -20.71
CA ASP A 307 -19.59 9.54 -20.40
C ASP A 307 -19.38 10.10 -18.98
N LYS A 308 -18.73 9.34 -18.11
CA LYS A 308 -18.35 9.74 -16.74
C LYS A 308 -16.93 10.28 -16.63
N LYS A 309 -16.13 10.13 -17.70
CA LYS A 309 -14.71 10.50 -17.71
C LYS A 309 -14.55 12.01 -17.57
N HIS A 310 -13.69 12.41 -16.63
CA HIS A 310 -13.22 13.80 -16.45
C HIS A 310 -14.35 14.86 -16.39
N ASN A 311 -15.49 14.51 -15.80
CA ASN A 311 -16.65 15.40 -15.79
C ASN A 311 -16.79 16.25 -14.51
N LEU A 312 -15.82 16.15 -13.58
CA LEU A 312 -15.76 16.92 -12.33
C LEU A 312 -14.35 17.46 -12.10
N ASP A 313 -14.16 18.78 -12.13
CA ASP A 313 -12.90 19.39 -11.75
C ASP A 313 -12.80 19.49 -10.22
N VAL A 314 -11.67 19.11 -9.68
CA VAL A 314 -11.37 19.08 -8.26
C VAL A 314 -10.10 19.86 -7.96
N LEU A 315 -10.27 20.94 -7.19
CA LEU A 315 -9.16 21.70 -6.63
C LEU A 315 -8.92 21.25 -5.19
N LYS A 316 -7.68 20.95 -4.86
CA LYS A 316 -7.25 20.66 -3.48
C LYS A 316 -6.02 21.47 -3.13
N THR A 317 -6.02 22.04 -1.93
CA THR A 317 -4.84 22.73 -1.38
C THR A 317 -4.77 22.54 0.12
N GLY A 318 -3.57 22.55 0.64
CA GLY A 318 -3.39 22.37 2.07
C GLY A 318 -1.93 22.27 2.46
N GLY A 319 -1.72 21.88 3.70
CA GLY A 319 -0.37 21.71 4.21
C GLY A 319 -0.32 21.18 5.64
N SER A 320 0.91 20.93 6.07
CA SER A 320 1.26 20.45 7.41
C SER A 320 2.44 21.24 7.93
N LEU A 321 2.29 21.82 9.12
CA LEU A 321 3.40 22.39 9.89
C LEU A 321 3.78 21.37 10.96
N LEU A 322 4.96 20.76 10.84
CA LEU A 322 5.44 19.68 11.69
C LEU A 322 6.63 20.16 12.54
N TYR A 323 6.48 20.08 13.87
CA TYR A 323 7.55 20.24 14.84
C TYR A 323 8.03 18.88 15.33
N THR A 324 9.35 18.66 15.31
CA THR A 324 9.97 17.40 15.77
C THR A 324 11.17 17.72 16.67
N SER A 325 11.19 17.18 17.88
CA SER A 325 12.30 17.35 18.81
C SER A 325 12.33 16.23 19.86
N HIS A 326 13.47 15.55 20.01
CA HIS A 326 13.68 14.52 21.05
C HIS A 326 12.55 13.49 21.17
N GLY A 327 12.15 12.91 20.04
CA GLY A 327 11.07 11.94 19.97
C GLY A 327 9.65 12.53 19.99
N VAL A 328 9.48 13.82 20.32
CA VAL A 328 8.18 14.51 20.29
C VAL A 328 7.89 15.00 18.88
N GLN A 329 6.68 14.79 18.43
CA GLN A 329 6.14 15.31 17.16
C GLN A 329 4.83 16.05 17.43
N LEU A 330 4.68 17.25 16.85
CA LEU A 330 3.43 18.01 16.87
C LEU A 330 3.18 18.54 15.47
N GLY A 331 2.00 18.27 14.91
CA GLY A 331 1.65 18.67 13.56
C GLY A 331 0.31 19.39 13.49
N LEU A 332 0.26 20.51 12.80
CA LEU A 332 -0.99 21.18 12.42
C LEU A 332 -1.22 20.92 10.94
N ASN A 333 -2.31 20.23 10.61
CA ASN A 333 -2.63 19.82 9.25
C ASN A 333 -3.92 20.47 8.77
N THR A 334 -3.99 20.85 7.50
CA THR A 334 -5.19 21.39 6.89
C THR A 334 -5.32 20.96 5.44
N CYS A 335 -6.55 20.71 4.99
CA CYS A 335 -6.88 20.41 3.60
C CYS A 335 -8.19 21.10 3.23
N TYR A 336 -8.16 21.85 2.14
CA TYR A 336 -9.33 22.44 1.51
C TYR A 336 -9.56 21.79 0.15
N THR A 337 -10.80 21.38 -0.10
CA THR A 337 -11.22 20.77 -1.37
C THR A 337 -12.41 21.53 -1.93
N HIS A 338 -12.31 21.97 -3.20
CA HIS A 338 -13.39 22.60 -3.96
C HIS A 338 -13.75 21.76 -5.19
N LEU A 339 -15.05 21.56 -5.39
CA LEU A 339 -15.61 20.82 -6.52
C LEU A 339 -16.29 21.78 -7.49
N SER A 340 -16.03 21.66 -8.80
CA SER A 340 -16.70 22.47 -9.84
C SER A 340 -18.22 22.26 -9.88
N ARG A 341 -18.69 21.07 -9.46
CA ARG A 341 -20.10 20.71 -9.32
C ARG A 341 -20.41 20.30 -7.90
N ARG A 342 -21.64 20.54 -7.44
CA ARG A 342 -22.08 20.18 -6.10
C ARG A 342 -22.19 18.66 -5.95
N LEU A 343 -21.53 18.11 -4.94
CA LEU A 343 -21.71 16.72 -4.52
C LEU A 343 -23.06 16.57 -3.81
N ARG A 344 -23.92 15.72 -4.36
CA ARG A 344 -25.28 15.44 -3.85
C ARG A 344 -25.59 13.95 -3.99
N PRO A 345 -25.10 13.10 -3.05
CA PRO A 345 -25.42 11.68 -3.04
C PRO A 345 -26.92 11.46 -2.83
N ASN A 346 -27.40 10.27 -3.22
CA ASN A 346 -28.80 9.89 -2.97
C ASN A 346 -29.03 9.65 -1.47
N THR A 347 -29.55 10.64 -0.77
CA THR A 347 -29.84 10.63 0.67
C THR A 347 -31.16 9.94 1.04
N ALA A 348 -31.98 9.51 0.08
CA ALA A 348 -33.15 8.66 0.33
C ALA A 348 -32.73 7.31 0.93
N SER A 349 -31.53 6.82 0.58
CA SER A 349 -30.93 5.66 1.25
C SER A 349 -30.42 6.07 2.62
N LEU A 350 -30.95 5.45 3.69
CA LEU A 350 -30.67 5.79 5.09
C LEU A 350 -29.14 5.86 5.38
N TYR A 351 -28.35 4.91 4.87
CA TYR A 351 -26.92 4.83 5.10
C TYR A 351 -26.12 5.96 4.41
N ARG A 352 -26.70 6.64 3.39
CA ARG A 352 -26.08 7.76 2.69
C ARG A 352 -26.50 9.13 3.22
N ARG A 353 -27.42 9.20 4.18
CA ARG A 353 -28.00 10.46 4.68
C ARG A 353 -26.96 11.46 5.16
N HIS A 354 -25.88 10.97 5.75
CA HIS A 354 -24.78 11.77 6.31
C HIS A 354 -23.50 11.72 5.47
N TYR A 355 -23.56 11.24 4.24
CA TYR A 355 -22.40 11.31 3.35
C TYR A 355 -22.06 12.78 3.04
N PRO A 356 -20.78 13.10 2.76
CA PRO A 356 -20.35 14.44 2.40
C PRO A 356 -21.19 15.03 1.28
N GLN A 357 -21.65 16.29 1.45
CA GLN A 357 -22.46 17.03 0.49
C GLN A 357 -21.96 18.47 0.39
N GLY A 358 -21.98 19.06 -0.81
CA GLY A 358 -21.55 20.44 -1.01
C GLY A 358 -20.53 20.58 -2.13
N ARG A 359 -19.90 21.73 -2.20
CA ARG A 359 -18.79 22.04 -3.11
C ARG A 359 -17.48 22.23 -2.37
N ASP A 360 -17.56 22.74 -1.13
CA ASP A 360 -16.41 23.19 -0.37
C ASP A 360 -16.28 22.38 0.91
N PHE A 361 -15.13 21.75 1.07
CA PHE A 361 -14.77 20.94 2.23
C PHE A 361 -13.49 21.48 2.85
N LEU A 362 -13.49 21.68 4.15
CA LEU A 362 -12.32 22.08 4.92
C LEU A 362 -12.19 21.15 6.11
N ASN A 363 -11.04 20.52 6.21
CA ASN A 363 -10.67 19.67 7.34
C ASN A 363 -9.37 20.19 7.95
N THR A 364 -9.30 20.27 9.27
CA THR A 364 -8.12 20.69 10.01
C THR A 364 -7.88 19.71 11.16
N SER A 365 -6.64 19.38 11.45
CA SER A 365 -6.28 18.50 12.56
C SER A 365 -5.03 18.94 13.30
N LEU A 366 -4.96 18.51 14.56
CA LEU A 366 -3.76 18.50 15.37
C LEU A 366 -3.30 17.05 15.47
N SER A 367 -2.11 16.75 14.97
CA SER A 367 -1.42 15.47 15.17
C SER A 367 -0.36 15.64 16.27
N TYR A 368 -0.18 14.61 17.08
CA TYR A 368 0.77 14.58 18.17
C TYR A 368 1.37 13.20 18.31
N GLY A 369 2.62 13.14 18.70
CA GLY A 369 3.34 11.90 18.87
C GLY A 369 4.49 12.03 19.86
N TYR A 370 4.82 10.91 20.48
CA TYR A 370 6.04 10.72 21.24
C TYR A 370 6.58 9.33 20.95
N ALA A 371 7.84 9.23 20.60
CA ALA A 371 8.51 7.95 20.38
C ALA A 371 9.83 7.90 21.15
N SER A 372 10.03 6.80 21.84
CA SER A 372 11.29 6.40 22.46
C SER A 372 11.59 4.96 22.06
N SER A 373 12.76 4.44 22.38
CA SER A 373 13.14 3.06 22.06
C SER A 373 12.18 1.99 22.62
N ARG A 374 11.40 2.28 23.66
CA ARG A 374 10.50 1.33 24.33
C ARG A 374 9.01 1.67 24.25
N PHE A 375 8.69 2.93 24.05
CA PHE A 375 7.30 3.40 24.10
C PHE A 375 7.03 4.37 22.96
N SER A 376 5.87 4.25 22.31
CA SER A 376 5.37 5.30 21.44
C SER A 376 3.91 5.62 21.70
N LEU A 377 3.57 6.88 21.53
CA LEU A 377 2.22 7.42 21.53
C LEU A 377 2.05 8.22 20.24
N ASN A 378 0.98 7.98 19.51
CA ASN A 378 0.63 8.78 18.35
C ASN A 378 -0.87 9.05 18.36
N GLY A 379 -1.26 10.24 17.92
CA GLY A 379 -2.65 10.59 17.82
C GLY A 379 -2.89 11.69 16.81
N GLU A 380 -4.12 11.78 16.37
CA GLU A 380 -4.62 12.88 15.54
C GLU A 380 -6.07 13.17 15.91
N THR A 381 -6.40 14.43 16.04
CA THR A 381 -7.77 14.91 16.27
C THR A 381 -8.10 15.94 15.20
N ALA A 382 -9.14 15.69 14.43
CA ALA A 382 -9.56 16.47 13.28
C ALA A 382 -10.99 16.98 13.43
N VAL A 383 -11.25 18.13 12.83
CA VAL A 383 -12.59 18.71 12.69
C VAL A 383 -12.86 19.03 11.24
N ASP A 384 -14.12 18.86 10.82
CA ASP A 384 -14.61 19.33 9.53
C ASP A 384 -15.11 20.78 9.62
N ARG A 385 -15.52 21.34 8.48
CA ARG A 385 -16.05 22.71 8.38
C ARG A 385 -17.25 22.98 9.30
N GLN A 386 -18.03 21.95 9.65
CA GLN A 386 -19.20 22.05 10.53
C GLN A 386 -18.88 21.80 12.01
N GLY A 387 -17.62 21.49 12.34
CA GLY A 387 -17.18 21.18 13.71
C GLY A 387 -17.40 19.73 14.12
N HIS A 388 -17.70 18.80 13.21
CA HIS A 388 -17.79 17.39 13.56
C HIS A 388 -16.39 16.81 13.76
N LEU A 389 -16.26 15.94 14.77
CA LEU A 389 -14.97 15.42 15.27
C LEU A 389 -14.63 14.06 14.67
N ALA A 390 -13.37 13.86 14.36
CA ALA A 390 -12.73 12.56 14.19
C ALA A 390 -11.46 12.51 15.01
N THR A 391 -11.21 11.42 15.73
CA THR A 391 -9.96 11.22 16.49
C THR A 391 -9.50 9.78 16.42
N ILE A 392 -8.18 9.61 16.38
CA ILE A 392 -7.50 8.32 16.43
C ILE A 392 -6.26 8.44 17.32
N ASN A 393 -6.05 7.47 18.18
CA ASN A 393 -4.95 7.45 19.13
C ASN A 393 -4.37 6.05 19.22
N SER A 394 -3.06 5.93 19.21
CA SER A 394 -2.36 4.66 19.38
C SER A 394 -1.29 4.80 20.47
N ALA A 395 -1.14 3.75 21.24
CA ALA A 395 -0.05 3.60 22.20
C ALA A 395 0.59 2.23 22.01
N SER A 396 1.90 2.16 22.04
CA SER A 396 2.63 0.89 21.97
C SER A 396 3.80 0.85 22.95
N VAL A 397 4.08 -0.35 23.44
CA VAL A 397 5.18 -0.60 24.38
C VAL A 397 5.94 -1.85 23.98
N LEU A 398 7.27 -1.75 24.02
CA LEU A 398 8.19 -2.88 23.85
C LEU A 398 8.69 -3.30 25.25
N LEU A 399 8.33 -4.50 25.68
CA LEU A 399 8.73 -5.09 26.95
C LEU A 399 9.88 -6.06 26.72
N GLY A 400 11.11 -5.53 26.76
CA GLY A 400 12.31 -6.23 26.34
C GLY A 400 12.28 -6.51 24.83
N ASP A 401 13.00 -7.54 24.40
CA ASP A 401 13.09 -7.93 22.98
C ASP A 401 11.98 -8.93 22.58
N ALA A 402 11.24 -9.45 23.56
CA ALA A 402 10.29 -10.55 23.36
C ALA A 402 8.85 -10.08 23.14
N TRP A 403 8.41 -8.97 23.73
CA TRP A 403 7.01 -8.56 23.74
C TRP A 403 6.80 -7.18 23.13
N SER A 404 5.84 -7.06 22.26
CA SER A 404 5.33 -5.79 21.75
C SER A 404 3.82 -5.76 21.91
N LEU A 405 3.33 -4.76 22.63
CA LEU A 405 1.91 -4.52 22.88
C LEU A 405 1.50 -3.22 22.19
N MET A 406 0.29 -3.21 21.65
CA MET A 406 -0.30 -2.04 20.99
C MET A 406 -1.78 -1.92 21.35
N ALA A 407 -2.21 -0.69 21.63
CA ALA A 407 -3.62 -0.32 21.71
C ALA A 407 -3.89 0.85 20.76
N LEU A 408 -5.01 0.80 20.01
CA LEU A 408 -5.44 1.90 19.17
C LEU A 408 -6.94 2.14 19.39
N GLN A 409 -7.27 3.37 19.77
CA GLN A 409 -8.63 3.86 19.93
C GLN A 409 -8.97 4.77 18.74
N ARG A 410 -10.21 4.68 18.24
CA ARG A 410 -10.71 5.57 17.20
C ARG A 410 -12.16 5.96 17.46
N PHE A 411 -12.47 7.20 17.10
CA PHE A 411 -13.84 7.74 17.11
C PHE A 411 -14.01 8.67 15.90
N TYR A 412 -14.93 8.33 15.01
CA TYR A 412 -15.29 9.11 13.85
C TYR A 412 -16.77 9.41 13.90
N ALA A 413 -17.13 10.67 14.11
CA ALA A 413 -18.53 11.08 14.15
C ALA A 413 -19.24 10.68 12.84
N PHE A 414 -20.49 10.23 12.92
CA PHE A 414 -21.26 9.81 11.73
C PHE A 414 -21.56 10.95 10.76
N ARG A 415 -21.34 12.20 11.18
CA ARG A 415 -21.46 13.41 10.35
C ARG A 415 -20.11 13.97 9.89
N TYR A 416 -18.99 13.43 10.36
CA TYR A 416 -17.68 13.91 9.92
C TYR A 416 -17.55 13.78 8.39
N ALA A 417 -17.30 14.93 7.73
CA ALA A 417 -17.28 15.03 6.28
C ALA A 417 -15.85 15.33 5.79
N SER A 418 -15.17 14.33 5.27
CA SER A 418 -13.91 14.46 4.54
C SER A 418 -13.97 13.67 3.26
N LEU A 419 -13.39 14.22 2.17
CA LEU A 419 -13.23 13.53 0.89
C LEU A 419 -11.86 12.86 0.78
N ASP A 420 -10.89 13.29 1.59
CA ASP A 420 -9.48 12.96 1.47
C ASP A 420 -8.94 12.21 2.69
N ALA A 421 -9.77 12.00 3.72
CA ALA A 421 -9.40 11.22 4.89
C ALA A 421 -9.33 9.72 4.55
N GLN A 422 -8.18 9.12 4.83
CA GLN A 422 -7.97 7.68 4.75
C GLN A 422 -7.11 7.26 5.95
N SER A 423 -7.75 6.72 6.97
CA SER A 423 -7.16 6.30 8.22
C SER A 423 -7.62 4.89 8.57
N TYR A 424 -7.06 4.32 9.62
CA TYR A 424 -7.44 2.99 10.10
C TYR A 424 -8.93 2.91 10.43
N SER A 425 -9.66 2.04 9.76
CA SER A 425 -11.11 1.87 9.90
C SER A 425 -11.51 0.44 9.52
N SER A 426 -12.40 -0.16 10.30
CA SER A 426 -13.06 -1.43 9.96
C SER A 426 -14.21 -1.26 8.98
N GLY A 427 -14.78 -0.05 8.89
CA GLY A 427 -15.87 0.30 7.97
C GLY A 427 -15.41 0.80 6.60
N GLY A 428 -14.10 0.97 6.39
CA GLY A 428 -13.51 1.47 5.14
C GLY A 428 -13.66 2.98 4.92
N ARG A 429 -14.12 3.76 5.92
CA ARG A 429 -14.26 5.21 5.87
C ARG A 429 -13.95 5.84 7.21
N VAL A 430 -13.39 7.04 7.19
CA VAL A 430 -13.22 7.89 8.38
C VAL A 430 -14.55 8.59 8.68
N GLN A 431 -15.58 7.81 8.96
CA GLN A 431 -16.93 8.28 9.27
C GLN A 431 -17.72 7.17 9.96
N ASN A 432 -18.54 7.52 10.96
CA ASN A 432 -19.50 6.62 11.60
C ASN A 432 -18.84 5.37 12.21
N GLU A 433 -17.75 5.53 12.95
CA GLU A 433 -17.07 4.40 13.57
C GLU A 433 -16.46 4.79 14.92
N SER A 434 -16.70 3.98 15.94
CA SER A 434 -16.00 4.01 17.22
C SER A 434 -15.37 2.65 17.44
N GLY A 435 -14.12 2.57 17.85
CA GLY A 435 -13.50 1.26 17.95
C GLY A 435 -12.25 1.23 18.82
N LEU A 436 -11.90 0.01 19.21
CA LEU A 436 -10.70 -0.32 19.96
C LEU A 436 -10.01 -1.51 19.31
N TYR A 437 -8.75 -1.33 18.98
CA TYR A 437 -7.86 -2.37 18.49
C TYR A 437 -6.80 -2.65 19.56
N LEU A 438 -6.60 -3.91 19.89
CA LEU A 438 -5.55 -4.39 20.79
C LEU A 438 -4.71 -5.40 20.03
N GLY A 439 -3.40 -5.23 20.07
CA GLY A 439 -2.46 -6.08 19.37
C GLY A 439 -1.30 -6.53 20.24
N LEU A 440 -0.82 -7.72 19.98
CA LEU A 440 0.26 -8.37 20.69
C LEU A 440 1.18 -9.05 19.67
N THR A 441 2.49 -8.84 19.81
CA THR A 441 3.52 -9.68 19.18
C THR A 441 4.41 -10.26 20.27
N TRP A 442 4.62 -11.57 20.25
CA TRP A 442 5.47 -12.30 21.18
C TRP A 442 6.51 -13.14 20.45
N LYS A 443 7.76 -12.98 20.84
CA LYS A 443 8.92 -13.72 20.32
C LYS A 443 9.58 -14.48 21.45
N PRO A 444 9.06 -15.69 21.80
CA PRO A 444 9.61 -16.50 22.89
C PRO A 444 11.05 -16.95 22.60
N SER A 445 11.44 -17.00 21.36
CA SER A 445 12.82 -17.28 20.90
C SER A 445 13.05 -16.65 19.52
N PRO A 446 14.29 -16.56 19.02
CA PRO A 446 14.57 -16.06 17.67
C PRO A 446 13.86 -16.86 16.56
N ARG A 447 13.44 -18.09 16.84
CA ARG A 447 12.77 -18.98 15.88
C ARG A 447 11.26 -18.80 15.84
N TRP A 448 10.64 -18.30 16.89
CA TRP A 448 9.20 -18.19 17.03
C TRP A 448 8.72 -16.74 17.02
N GLN A 449 7.74 -16.45 16.21
CA GLN A 449 6.98 -15.22 16.28
C GLN A 449 5.49 -15.53 16.33
N LEU A 450 4.85 -15.05 17.39
CA LEU A 450 3.40 -15.17 17.61
C LEU A 450 2.81 -13.77 17.54
N MET A 451 1.72 -13.61 16.79
CA MET A 451 0.99 -12.35 16.67
C MET A 451 -0.49 -12.61 16.94
N ALA A 452 -1.10 -11.69 17.67
CA ALA A 452 -2.53 -11.71 17.90
C ALA A 452 -3.09 -10.30 17.88
N TYR A 453 -4.31 -10.14 17.39
CA TYR A 453 -5.07 -8.93 17.59
C TYR A 453 -6.55 -9.20 17.80
N THR A 454 -7.20 -8.23 18.44
CA THR A 454 -8.65 -8.10 18.52
C THR A 454 -9.03 -6.68 18.15
N ASP A 455 -10.01 -6.51 17.26
CA ASP A 455 -10.52 -5.22 16.81
C ASP A 455 -12.03 -5.18 16.96
N PHE A 456 -12.52 -4.28 17.80
CA PHE A 456 -13.92 -3.99 17.97
C PHE A 456 -14.27 -2.70 17.24
N ALA A 457 -15.36 -2.68 16.50
CA ALA A 457 -15.92 -1.51 15.86
C ALA A 457 -17.43 -1.41 16.12
N TYR A 458 -17.86 -0.23 16.53
CA TYR A 458 -19.26 0.15 16.70
C TYR A 458 -19.62 1.25 15.70
N TYR A 459 -20.78 1.13 15.10
CA TYR A 459 -21.33 2.04 14.12
C TYR A 459 -22.65 2.60 14.61
N ALA A 460 -22.67 3.86 14.96
CA ALA A 460 -23.83 4.52 15.55
C ALA A 460 -24.97 4.76 14.54
N TRP A 461 -24.64 4.84 13.23
CA TRP A 461 -25.57 5.07 12.14
C TRP A 461 -25.61 3.88 11.18
N ALA A 462 -26.70 3.79 10.41
CA ALA A 462 -26.90 2.80 9.36
C ALA A 462 -25.74 2.74 8.36
N ARG A 463 -25.45 1.54 7.85
CA ARG A 463 -24.47 1.26 6.80
C ARG A 463 -25.13 0.52 5.63
N TYR A 464 -24.38 0.32 4.57
CA TYR A 464 -24.88 -0.51 3.46
C TYR A 464 -25.30 -1.89 3.94
N ARG A 465 -26.57 -2.26 3.71
CA ARG A 465 -27.21 -3.49 4.18
C ARG A 465 -27.33 -3.63 5.70
N VAL A 466 -27.28 -2.51 6.43
CA VAL A 466 -27.46 -2.48 7.88
C VAL A 466 -28.28 -1.24 8.21
N SER A 467 -29.55 -1.41 8.57
CA SER A 467 -30.53 -0.32 8.70
C SER A 467 -30.50 0.41 10.05
N GLN A 468 -29.73 -0.09 11.01
CA GLN A 468 -29.61 0.46 12.36
C GLN A 468 -28.18 0.45 12.87
N SER A 469 -27.95 0.88 14.11
CA SER A 469 -26.63 0.77 14.76
C SER A 469 -26.17 -0.69 14.80
N SER A 470 -24.86 -0.89 14.67
CA SER A 470 -24.30 -2.24 14.57
C SER A 470 -22.88 -2.29 15.07
N TYR A 471 -22.36 -3.51 15.26
CA TYR A 471 -20.97 -3.73 15.64
C TYR A 471 -20.28 -4.76 14.74
N ALA A 472 -18.96 -4.79 14.82
CA ALA A 472 -18.13 -5.81 14.21
C ALA A 472 -16.99 -6.20 15.15
N TRP A 473 -16.63 -7.48 15.14
CA TRP A 473 -15.45 -8.03 15.79
C TRP A 473 -14.54 -8.68 14.76
N ASP A 474 -13.24 -8.57 14.99
CA ASP A 474 -12.23 -9.19 14.16
C ASP A 474 -11.06 -9.65 15.04
N HIS A 475 -10.80 -10.94 15.05
CA HIS A 475 -9.75 -11.56 15.84
C HIS A 475 -8.79 -12.30 14.93
N LEU A 476 -7.51 -12.19 15.19
CA LEU A 476 -6.47 -12.91 14.45
C LEU A 476 -5.47 -13.51 15.42
N LEU A 477 -5.09 -14.74 15.13
CA LEU A 477 -3.95 -15.44 15.71
C LEU A 477 -3.03 -15.89 14.58
N GLN A 478 -1.75 -15.63 14.72
CA GLN A 478 -0.73 -16.00 13.73
C GLN A 478 0.51 -16.52 14.44
N ALA A 479 1.08 -17.58 13.92
CA ALA A 479 2.34 -18.15 14.38
C ALA A 479 3.28 -18.37 13.19
N THR A 480 4.53 -17.96 13.33
CA THR A 480 5.63 -18.24 12.39
C THR A 480 6.75 -18.93 13.12
N LEU A 481 7.25 -20.03 12.56
CA LEU A 481 8.38 -20.80 13.08
C LEU A 481 9.45 -20.93 12.01
N HIS A 482 10.63 -20.42 12.29
CA HIS A 482 11.83 -20.64 11.48
C HIS A 482 12.65 -21.78 12.06
N HIS A 483 12.84 -22.85 11.29
CA HIS A 483 13.64 -23.99 11.70
C HIS A 483 14.59 -24.42 10.58
N ARG A 484 15.86 -24.05 10.69
CA ARG A 484 16.88 -24.26 9.64
C ARG A 484 16.43 -23.67 8.29
N GLN A 485 16.17 -24.51 7.31
CA GLN A 485 15.73 -24.16 5.96
C GLN A 485 14.20 -24.13 5.81
N TRP A 486 13.47 -24.39 6.89
CA TRP A 486 12.02 -24.44 6.90
C TRP A 486 11.42 -23.23 7.60
N THR A 487 10.38 -22.66 7.00
CA THR A 487 9.48 -21.69 7.64
C THR A 487 8.08 -22.27 7.66
N PHE A 488 7.54 -22.45 8.86
CA PHE A 488 6.15 -22.86 9.07
C PHE A 488 5.32 -21.65 9.48
N PHE A 489 4.17 -21.50 8.85
CA PHE A 489 3.26 -20.40 9.10
C PHE A 489 1.86 -20.95 9.34
N ALA A 490 1.20 -20.44 10.39
CA ALA A 490 -0.19 -20.73 10.70
C ALA A 490 -0.91 -19.43 11.02
N ARG A 491 -2.09 -19.21 10.43
CA ARG A 491 -2.98 -18.07 10.71
C ARG A 491 -4.40 -18.56 10.87
N TYR A 492 -5.07 -18.04 11.88
CA TYR A 492 -6.50 -18.17 12.04
C TYR A 492 -7.12 -16.79 12.25
N ARG A 493 -8.22 -16.49 11.57
CA ARG A 493 -8.98 -15.25 11.71
C ARG A 493 -10.44 -15.56 11.89
N LEU A 494 -11.04 -14.90 12.87
CA LEU A 494 -12.47 -14.92 13.16
C LEU A 494 -13.03 -13.52 12.98
N GLN A 495 -13.98 -13.35 12.08
CA GLN A 495 -14.66 -12.10 11.87
C GLN A 495 -16.16 -12.26 12.10
N GLN A 496 -16.75 -11.32 12.84
CA GLN A 496 -18.18 -11.22 13.07
C GLN A 496 -18.65 -9.83 12.66
N LYS A 497 -19.66 -9.78 11.78
CA LYS A 497 -20.28 -8.54 11.30
C LYS A 497 -21.80 -8.70 11.38
N GLN A 498 -22.49 -7.58 11.55
CA GLN A 498 -23.96 -7.56 11.54
C GLN A 498 -24.50 -7.14 10.18
N ARG A 499 -25.64 -7.71 9.80
CA ARG A 499 -26.36 -7.41 8.57
C ARG A 499 -27.85 -7.55 8.78
N ASP A 500 -28.66 -6.76 8.06
CA ASP A 500 -30.12 -6.91 8.06
C ASP A 500 -30.52 -8.32 7.57
N ASN A 501 -31.56 -8.88 8.21
CA ASN A 501 -32.30 -9.99 7.65
C ASN A 501 -33.08 -9.54 6.40
N THR A 502 -33.69 -10.47 5.68
CA THR A 502 -34.43 -10.19 4.43
C THR A 502 -35.56 -9.17 4.62
N SER A 503 -36.27 -9.21 5.75
CA SER A 503 -37.36 -8.28 6.09
C SER A 503 -36.86 -6.94 6.70
N LYS A 504 -35.56 -6.79 6.97
CA LYS A 504 -34.95 -5.65 7.68
C LYS A 504 -35.55 -5.39 9.07
N SER A 505 -36.11 -6.39 9.69
CA SER A 505 -36.70 -6.33 11.03
C SER A 505 -35.71 -6.62 12.15
N ALA A 506 -34.60 -7.31 11.85
CA ALA A 506 -33.57 -7.69 12.81
C ALA A 506 -32.18 -7.76 12.16
N LEU A 507 -31.14 -7.62 12.99
CA LEU A 507 -29.76 -7.85 12.58
C LEU A 507 -29.37 -9.31 12.78
N LEU A 508 -28.77 -9.89 11.76
CA LEU A 508 -28.14 -11.21 11.81
C LEU A 508 -26.64 -11.05 12.04
N ASN A 509 -26.07 -11.88 12.88
CA ASN A 509 -24.63 -11.98 13.04
C ASN A 509 -24.06 -12.88 11.95
N LEU A 510 -23.22 -12.32 11.09
CA LEU A 510 -22.47 -13.05 10.08
C LEU A 510 -21.08 -13.36 10.65
N THR A 511 -20.78 -14.64 10.77
CA THR A 511 -19.48 -15.13 11.25
C THR A 511 -18.71 -15.73 10.10
N GLU A 512 -17.43 -15.39 10.02
CA GLU A 512 -16.51 -15.88 9.01
C GLU A 512 -15.23 -16.37 9.68
N HIS A 513 -14.86 -17.62 9.40
CA HIS A 513 -13.62 -18.23 9.85
C HIS A 513 -12.69 -18.37 8.66
N ARG A 514 -11.47 -17.87 8.76
CA ARG A 514 -10.42 -18.07 7.76
C ARG A 514 -9.19 -18.68 8.40
N PHE A 515 -8.56 -19.61 7.72
CA PHE A 515 -7.32 -20.19 8.16
C PHE A 515 -6.34 -20.31 6.99
N ARG A 516 -5.06 -20.22 7.31
CA ARG A 516 -3.93 -20.47 6.40
C ARG A 516 -2.88 -21.27 7.14
N LEU A 517 -2.42 -22.33 6.52
CA LEU A 517 -1.28 -23.13 6.96
C LEU A 517 -0.29 -23.17 5.80
N SER A 518 0.97 -22.92 6.06
CA SER A 518 1.99 -23.11 5.02
C SER A 518 3.30 -23.63 5.59
N ALA A 519 4.02 -24.37 4.76
CA ALA A 519 5.37 -24.84 4.98
C ALA A 519 6.21 -24.43 3.78
N GLU A 520 7.25 -23.65 4.02
CA GLU A 520 8.21 -23.19 3.03
C GLU A 520 9.58 -23.75 3.32
N TYR A 521 10.18 -24.36 2.32
CA TYR A 521 11.55 -24.84 2.34
C TYR A 521 12.40 -23.97 1.42
N ALA A 522 13.49 -23.39 1.93
CA ALA A 522 14.43 -22.59 1.16
C ALA A 522 15.82 -23.20 1.24
N SER A 523 16.35 -23.64 0.09
CA SER A 523 17.69 -24.23 -0.02
C SER A 523 18.73 -23.13 -0.28
N SER A 524 19.94 -23.33 0.21
CA SER A 524 21.10 -22.49 -0.14
C SER A 524 21.47 -22.51 -1.63
N SER A 525 20.93 -23.47 -2.41
CA SER A 525 21.13 -23.57 -3.86
C SER A 525 20.18 -22.68 -4.68
N GLY A 526 19.34 -21.85 -4.03
CA GLY A 526 18.36 -20.98 -4.70
C GLY A 526 17.04 -21.68 -5.05
N PHE A 527 16.78 -22.86 -4.52
CA PHE A 527 15.51 -23.57 -4.66
C PHE A 527 14.60 -23.28 -3.47
N THR A 528 13.35 -22.92 -3.72
CA THR A 528 12.31 -22.73 -2.71
C THR A 528 11.07 -23.54 -3.05
N SER A 529 10.49 -24.20 -2.07
CA SER A 529 9.23 -24.96 -2.19
C SER A 529 8.24 -24.49 -1.13
N LEU A 530 7.04 -24.07 -1.52
CA LEU A 530 5.97 -23.66 -0.63
C LEU A 530 4.75 -24.56 -0.84
N SER A 531 4.30 -25.20 0.23
CA SER A 531 3.00 -25.87 0.32
C SER A 531 2.07 -25.04 1.20
N GLN A 532 0.87 -24.70 0.73
CA GLN A 532 -0.06 -23.82 1.44
C GLN A 532 -1.48 -24.38 1.37
N LEU A 533 -2.18 -24.35 2.50
CA LEU A 533 -3.60 -24.65 2.64
C LEU A 533 -4.32 -23.41 3.16
N ASP A 534 -5.26 -22.89 2.37
CA ASP A 534 -6.17 -21.82 2.76
C ASP A 534 -7.59 -22.35 2.91
N GLY A 535 -8.31 -21.81 3.87
CA GLY A 535 -9.72 -22.14 4.06
C GLY A 535 -10.56 -20.97 4.52
N CYS A 536 -11.83 -21.03 4.15
CA CYS A 536 -12.90 -20.14 4.57
C CYS A 536 -14.10 -20.97 5.00
N TYR A 537 -14.69 -20.68 6.17
CA TYR A 537 -15.90 -21.33 6.65
C TYR A 537 -16.91 -20.28 7.12
N LEU A 538 -18.13 -20.41 6.62
CA LEU A 538 -19.28 -19.56 6.92
C LEU A 538 -20.37 -20.43 7.57
N PRO A 539 -20.61 -20.32 8.89
CA PRO A 539 -21.55 -21.19 9.63
C PRO A 539 -23.02 -20.76 9.54
N GLN A 540 -23.38 -19.72 8.74
CA GLN A 540 -24.76 -19.23 8.63
C GLN A 540 -25.70 -20.27 7.99
N GLU A 541 -26.99 -19.93 7.78
CA GLU A 541 -28.12 -20.81 7.38
C GLU A 541 -27.81 -21.86 6.30
N GLN A 542 -26.91 -21.58 5.39
CA GLN A 542 -26.30 -22.54 4.47
C GLN A 542 -24.81 -22.58 4.75
N GLN A 543 -24.37 -23.55 5.56
CA GLN A 543 -22.94 -23.76 5.82
C GLN A 543 -22.17 -23.80 4.52
N ALA A 544 -21.17 -22.92 4.38
CA ALA A 544 -20.37 -22.85 3.16
C ALA A 544 -18.88 -22.95 3.48
N TRP A 545 -18.19 -23.78 2.74
CA TRP A 545 -16.76 -23.99 2.81
C TRP A 545 -16.06 -23.51 1.54
N GLY A 546 -14.89 -22.93 1.71
CA GLY A 546 -13.91 -22.70 0.65
C GLY A 546 -12.58 -23.29 1.07
N ARG A 547 -11.93 -24.02 0.18
CA ARG A 547 -10.64 -24.68 0.43
C ARG A 547 -9.76 -24.54 -0.79
N VAL A 548 -8.49 -24.18 -0.57
CA VAL A 548 -7.49 -24.06 -1.63
C VAL A 548 -6.20 -24.72 -1.15
N LEU A 549 -5.70 -25.66 -1.92
CA LEU A 549 -4.38 -26.26 -1.73
C LEU A 549 -3.45 -25.75 -2.83
N THR A 550 -2.38 -25.12 -2.44
CA THR A 550 -1.38 -24.52 -3.36
C THR A 550 -0.03 -25.15 -3.16
N GLN A 551 0.59 -25.54 -4.25
CA GLN A 551 2.00 -25.89 -4.30
C GLN A 551 2.74 -24.93 -5.21
N ARG A 552 3.87 -24.39 -4.74
CA ARG A 552 4.71 -23.46 -5.51
C ARG A 552 6.16 -23.88 -5.39
N PHE A 553 6.86 -23.77 -6.51
CA PHE A 553 8.30 -23.96 -6.60
C PHE A 553 8.93 -22.70 -7.17
N SER A 554 10.04 -22.27 -6.61
CA SER A 554 10.86 -21.18 -7.14
C SER A 554 12.29 -21.67 -7.28
N TYR A 555 12.95 -21.28 -8.35
CA TYR A 555 14.35 -21.59 -8.59
C TYR A 555 15.07 -20.37 -9.14
N GLN A 556 16.14 -19.96 -8.48
CA GLN A 556 16.98 -18.86 -8.90
C GLN A 556 18.35 -19.39 -9.32
N TYR A 557 18.70 -19.15 -10.57
CA TYR A 557 20.00 -19.52 -11.10
C TYR A 557 20.59 -18.37 -11.90
N ARG A 558 21.65 -17.73 -11.36
CA ARG A 558 22.38 -16.63 -12.02
C ARG A 558 21.46 -15.61 -12.71
N TRP A 559 21.24 -15.77 -14.01
CA TRP A 559 20.48 -14.85 -14.86
C TRP A 559 18.98 -15.20 -14.98
N LEU A 560 18.56 -16.36 -14.46
CA LEU A 560 17.19 -16.88 -14.61
C LEU A 560 16.54 -17.10 -13.25
N THR A 561 15.33 -16.59 -13.07
CA THR A 561 14.44 -16.90 -11.94
C THR A 561 13.16 -17.51 -12.49
N LEU A 562 12.78 -18.67 -11.97
CA LEU A 562 11.58 -19.40 -12.34
C LEU A 562 10.67 -19.54 -11.12
N HIS A 563 9.38 -19.29 -11.30
CA HIS A 563 8.33 -19.60 -10.32
C HIS A 563 7.25 -20.41 -11.01
N VAL A 564 6.93 -21.56 -10.46
CA VAL A 564 5.85 -22.45 -10.93
C VAL A 564 4.89 -22.65 -9.79
N GLY A 565 3.61 -22.46 -10.03
CA GLY A 565 2.58 -22.67 -9.03
C GLY A 565 1.38 -23.41 -9.59
N ALA A 566 0.77 -24.23 -8.75
CA ALA A 566 -0.48 -24.89 -9.02
C ALA A 566 -1.36 -24.88 -7.77
N SER A 567 -2.66 -24.67 -7.94
CA SER A 567 -3.64 -24.67 -6.87
C SER A 567 -4.86 -25.46 -7.29
N TYR A 568 -5.33 -26.32 -6.38
CA TYR A 568 -6.66 -26.92 -6.48
C TYR A 568 -7.59 -26.18 -5.53
N TYR A 569 -8.75 -25.76 -6.02
CA TYR A 569 -9.73 -25.05 -5.20
C TYR A 569 -11.13 -25.67 -5.32
N HIS A 570 -11.86 -25.59 -4.21
CA HIS A 570 -13.27 -25.94 -4.11
C HIS A 570 -13.97 -25.02 -3.12
N THR A 571 -14.98 -24.30 -3.58
CA THR A 571 -15.81 -23.43 -2.75
C THR A 571 -17.29 -23.69 -3.03
N ASP A 572 -18.11 -23.73 -1.98
CA ASP A 572 -19.53 -24.05 -2.10
C ASP A 572 -20.33 -22.91 -2.76
N ASN A 573 -19.90 -21.66 -2.51
CA ASN A 573 -20.51 -20.47 -3.10
C ASN A 573 -19.49 -19.31 -3.23
N TYR A 574 -19.90 -18.21 -3.85
CA TYR A 574 -19.04 -17.01 -4.00
C TYR A 574 -18.68 -16.36 -2.67
N ALA A 575 -19.52 -16.47 -1.62
CA ALA A 575 -19.22 -15.90 -0.30
C ALA A 575 -18.04 -16.60 0.39
N SER A 576 -17.85 -17.91 0.15
CA SER A 576 -16.75 -18.73 0.68
C SER A 576 -15.48 -18.69 -0.18
N ARG A 577 -15.36 -17.73 -1.15
CA ARG A 577 -14.19 -17.59 -2.00
C ARG A 577 -12.90 -17.38 -1.21
N VAL A 578 -11.80 -17.84 -1.75
CA VAL A 578 -10.46 -17.71 -1.19
C VAL A 578 -9.59 -16.90 -2.15
N TYR A 579 -8.73 -16.05 -1.62
CA TYR A 579 -7.83 -15.21 -2.42
C TYR A 579 -6.45 -15.84 -2.49
N LEU A 580 -5.94 -15.97 -3.72
CA LEU A 580 -4.62 -16.50 -4.02
C LEU A 580 -3.70 -15.40 -4.55
N TYR A 581 -2.56 -15.21 -3.88
CA TYR A 581 -1.48 -14.37 -4.39
C TYR A 581 -0.58 -15.18 -5.32
N GLU A 582 -0.35 -14.68 -6.54
CA GLU A 582 0.53 -15.26 -7.55
C GLU A 582 1.76 -14.37 -7.77
N ASN A 583 2.91 -14.98 -8.00
CA ASN A 583 4.09 -14.25 -8.47
C ASN A 583 3.80 -13.64 -9.84
N ALA A 584 4.19 -12.39 -10.02
CA ALA A 584 3.94 -11.63 -11.25
C ALA A 584 5.16 -10.78 -11.65
N PRO A 585 5.23 -10.27 -12.89
CA PRO A 585 6.22 -9.30 -13.29
C PRO A 585 6.20 -8.04 -12.40
N LEU A 586 7.27 -7.25 -12.42
CA LEU A 586 7.36 -6.01 -11.64
C LEU A 586 6.20 -5.06 -11.98
N TYR A 587 5.68 -4.37 -10.98
CA TYR A 587 4.54 -3.44 -11.11
C TYR A 587 3.28 -4.09 -11.70
N THR A 588 3.13 -5.41 -11.49
CA THR A 588 1.95 -6.17 -11.89
C THR A 588 1.44 -6.91 -10.66
N TYR A 589 0.47 -6.33 -9.99
CA TYR A 589 -0.17 -6.97 -8.84
C TYR A 589 -1.08 -8.11 -9.30
N SER A 590 -1.00 -9.27 -8.66
CA SER A 590 -1.80 -10.45 -9.02
C SER A 590 -2.37 -11.11 -7.77
N MET A 591 -3.62 -10.80 -7.47
CA MET A 591 -4.42 -11.44 -6.42
C MET A 591 -5.73 -11.92 -7.04
N MET A 592 -5.93 -13.24 -7.06
CA MET A 592 -7.05 -13.86 -7.75
C MET A 592 -8.08 -14.38 -6.75
N PRO A 593 -9.37 -13.97 -6.87
CA PRO A 593 -10.46 -14.62 -6.15
C PRO A 593 -10.77 -15.98 -6.79
N LEU A 594 -10.62 -17.05 -6.02
CA LEU A 594 -10.95 -18.42 -6.45
C LEU A 594 -12.32 -18.81 -5.90
N TYR A 595 -13.25 -19.19 -6.79
CA TYR A 595 -14.59 -19.66 -6.44
C TYR A 595 -15.06 -20.75 -7.41
N GLY A 596 -16.00 -21.61 -6.94
CA GLY A 596 -16.40 -22.82 -7.66
C GLY A 596 -15.41 -23.96 -7.40
N LYS A 597 -15.15 -24.78 -8.40
CA LYS A 597 -14.25 -25.92 -8.33
C LYS A 597 -13.34 -25.94 -9.55
N GLY A 598 -12.03 -26.08 -9.35
CA GLY A 598 -11.09 -26.12 -10.46
C GLY A 598 -9.64 -26.21 -10.04
N PHE A 599 -8.79 -26.07 -11.05
CA PHE A 599 -7.36 -25.94 -10.92
C PHE A 599 -6.94 -24.55 -11.43
N ARG A 600 -5.95 -23.97 -10.78
CA ARG A 600 -5.27 -22.75 -11.17
C ARG A 600 -3.78 -23.05 -11.28
N TYR A 601 -3.14 -22.68 -12.38
CA TYR A 601 -1.70 -22.86 -12.57
C TYR A 601 -1.07 -21.63 -13.20
N TRP A 602 0.19 -21.38 -12.85
CA TRP A 602 0.97 -20.28 -13.43
C TRP A 602 2.46 -20.62 -13.46
N LEU A 603 3.12 -20.04 -14.44
CA LEU A 603 4.57 -20.06 -14.60
C LEU A 603 5.05 -18.61 -14.78
N LEU A 604 6.02 -18.16 -14.00
CA LEU A 604 6.73 -16.90 -14.21
C LEU A 604 8.20 -17.22 -14.46
N ALA A 605 8.71 -16.80 -15.62
CA ALA A 605 10.13 -16.82 -15.96
C ALA A 605 10.64 -15.38 -16.05
N ARG A 606 11.71 -15.06 -15.34
CA ARG A 606 12.43 -13.78 -15.41
C ARG A 606 13.87 -14.05 -15.81
N ALA A 607 14.30 -13.49 -16.95
CA ALA A 607 15.63 -13.64 -17.50
C ALA A 607 16.36 -12.30 -17.57
N SER A 608 17.45 -12.15 -16.82
CA SER A 608 18.38 -11.01 -16.92
C SER A 608 19.42 -11.32 -18.00
N ILE A 609 19.06 -11.02 -19.28
CA ILE A 609 19.89 -11.35 -20.46
C ILE A 609 21.22 -10.60 -20.43
N SER A 610 21.18 -9.35 -19.94
CA SER A 610 22.37 -8.54 -19.73
C SER A 610 22.18 -7.62 -18.51
N ARG A 611 23.19 -6.81 -18.17
CA ARG A 611 23.06 -5.78 -17.12
C ARG A 611 22.00 -4.73 -17.47
N HIS A 612 21.67 -4.61 -18.74
CA HIS A 612 20.75 -3.62 -19.29
C HIS A 612 19.36 -4.17 -19.61
N LEU A 613 19.23 -5.48 -19.89
CA LEU A 613 18.00 -6.07 -20.41
C LEU A 613 17.49 -7.21 -19.52
N THR A 614 16.28 -7.05 -19.02
CA THR A 614 15.53 -8.10 -18.31
C THR A 614 14.20 -8.37 -19.04
N LEU A 615 13.93 -9.65 -19.29
CA LEU A 615 12.66 -10.11 -19.83
C LEU A 615 11.91 -10.89 -18.75
N SER A 616 10.59 -10.69 -18.66
CA SER A 616 9.73 -11.49 -17.80
C SER A 616 8.53 -11.97 -18.57
N VAL A 617 8.19 -13.24 -18.41
CA VAL A 617 7.02 -13.86 -19.02
C VAL A 617 6.27 -14.61 -17.92
N LYS A 618 4.99 -14.28 -17.73
CA LYS A 618 4.08 -15.06 -16.89
C LYS A 618 3.00 -15.66 -17.78
N ALA A 619 2.85 -16.96 -17.73
CA ALA A 619 1.75 -17.68 -18.34
C ALA A 619 0.86 -18.27 -17.24
N SER A 620 -0.44 -18.11 -17.37
CA SER A 620 -1.43 -18.71 -16.48
C SER A 620 -2.57 -19.31 -17.31
N ASP A 621 -3.51 -19.96 -16.68
CA ASP A 621 -4.72 -20.46 -17.33
C ASP A 621 -5.62 -19.34 -17.90
N THR A 622 -5.48 -18.08 -17.43
CA THR A 622 -6.31 -16.95 -17.86
C THR A 622 -5.57 -15.95 -18.73
N ASP A 623 -4.26 -15.72 -18.49
CA ASP A 623 -3.52 -14.59 -19.05
C ASP A 623 -2.09 -14.96 -19.42
N LEU A 624 -1.53 -14.24 -20.39
CA LEU A 624 -0.12 -14.19 -20.70
C LEU A 624 0.40 -12.77 -20.44
N ASP A 625 1.31 -12.60 -19.45
CA ASP A 625 1.99 -11.33 -19.20
C ASP A 625 3.37 -11.34 -19.83
N LEU A 626 3.69 -10.30 -20.59
CA LEU A 626 5.00 -10.06 -21.19
C LEU A 626 5.56 -8.74 -20.67
N GLN A 627 6.80 -8.74 -20.20
CA GLN A 627 7.46 -7.52 -19.72
C GLN A 627 8.90 -7.46 -20.21
N VAL A 628 9.26 -6.31 -20.74
CA VAL A 628 10.63 -5.94 -21.15
C VAL A 628 11.07 -4.76 -20.31
N LYS A 629 12.21 -4.88 -19.65
CA LYS A 629 12.83 -3.84 -18.86
C LYS A 629 14.23 -3.57 -19.41
N TRP A 630 14.49 -2.31 -19.75
CA TRP A 630 15.77 -1.86 -20.27
C TRP A 630 16.36 -0.72 -19.43
N LYS A 631 17.59 -0.90 -18.96
CA LYS A 631 18.38 0.09 -18.19
C LYS A 631 19.54 0.58 -19.05
N PHE A 632 19.78 1.90 -19.10
CA PHE A 632 20.85 2.49 -19.89
C PHE A 632 21.36 3.80 -19.29
#